data_b75bcb8189e6ca3f62f9d31e45260193
#
_entry.id   b75bcb8189e6ca3f62f9d31e45260193
#
_cell.length_a   1.000
_cell.length_b   1.000
_cell.length_c   1.000
_cell.angle_alpha   90.00
_cell.angle_beta   90.00
_cell.angle_gamma   90.00
#
_symmetry.space_group_name_H-M   'P 1'
#
loop_
_entity.id
_entity.type
_entity.pdbx_description
1 polymer ?
#
loop_
_entity_poly.entity_id
_entity_poly.type
_entity_poly.pdbx_seq_one_letter_code
_entity_poly.pdbx_strand_id
1 'polypeptide(L)'
;MAKKQNKPVKEETLETILFNCRNSLRGRAAMTDKRDLLLTLVFLKFIGERFKQQKEKIRHEIVEVQGINDTDFIELQLSRPNQYMQDGVFFLTDETFWDELILTSPTGMAIAFDTAIKTLDDNEPKLKNALPQQIFTKTALEPGVLKSVVDEINKIDPQKFNDHDLIGRVYEYFLQAFPSTQIKRKENFIRHTLS
;
A
#
# COMPACT_ATOMS: atom_id res chain seq x y z
N MET A 1 24.17 24.87 -32.00
CA MET A 1 23.91 24.19 -30.74
C MET A 1 22.41 23.87 -30.65
N ALA A 2 22.06 22.62 -30.88
CA ALA A 2 20.65 22.21 -30.89
C ALA A 2 20.15 22.01 -29.45
N LYS A 3 19.10 22.76 -29.06
CA LYS A 3 18.38 22.56 -27.79
C LYS A 3 17.69 21.19 -27.81
N LYS A 4 18.15 20.25 -26.98
CA LYS A 4 17.39 19.03 -26.69
C LYS A 4 16.06 19.47 -26.05
N GLN A 5 14.96 19.32 -26.79
CA GLN A 5 13.61 19.39 -26.23
C GLN A 5 13.43 18.20 -25.28
N ASN A 6 13.33 18.47 -23.99
CA ASN A 6 12.84 17.49 -23.01
C ASN A 6 11.39 17.18 -23.40
N LYS A 7 11.15 15.99 -23.98
CA LYS A 7 9.79 15.45 -24.10
C LYS A 7 9.22 15.34 -22.67
N PRO A 8 7.99 15.80 -22.42
CA PRO A 8 7.35 15.58 -21.13
C PRO A 8 7.31 14.08 -20.86
N VAL A 9 7.83 13.66 -19.73
CA VAL A 9 7.70 12.26 -19.24
C VAL A 9 6.19 12.02 -19.12
N LYS A 10 5.65 11.16 -19.98
CA LYS A 10 4.24 10.80 -19.95
C LYS A 10 4.01 10.07 -18.63
N GLU A 11 3.25 10.68 -17.75
CA GLU A 11 2.91 10.11 -16.45
C GLU A 11 2.21 8.77 -16.65
N GLU A 12 2.72 7.70 -16.01
CA GLU A 12 2.13 6.37 -16.13
C GLU A 12 0.75 6.36 -15.45
N THR A 13 -0.25 5.81 -16.14
CA THR A 13 -1.59 5.63 -15.56
C THR A 13 -1.59 4.46 -14.59
N LEU A 14 -2.55 4.45 -13.66
CA LEU A 14 -2.76 3.34 -12.73
C LEU A 14 -2.86 2.00 -13.47
N GLU A 15 -3.62 1.98 -14.56
CA GLU A 15 -3.83 0.77 -15.38
C GLU A 15 -2.51 0.28 -16.01
N THR A 16 -1.63 1.21 -16.42
CA THR A 16 -0.30 0.87 -16.97
C THR A 16 0.57 0.24 -15.88
N ILE A 17 0.61 0.81 -14.69
CA ILE A 17 1.37 0.27 -13.54
C ILE A 17 0.88 -1.14 -13.19
N LEU A 18 -0.43 -1.32 -13.04
CA LEU A 18 -1.03 -2.62 -12.73
C LEU A 18 -0.79 -3.66 -13.83
N PHE A 19 -0.82 -3.23 -15.10
CA PHE A 19 -0.48 -4.08 -16.25
C PHE A 19 0.99 -4.52 -16.20
N ASN A 20 1.92 -3.63 -15.89
CA ASN A 20 3.34 -3.93 -15.74
C ASN A 20 3.58 -4.94 -14.61
N CYS A 21 2.95 -4.74 -13.45
CA CYS A 21 2.99 -5.69 -12.34
C CYS A 21 2.51 -7.09 -12.76
N ARG A 22 1.37 -7.16 -13.45
CA ARG A 22 0.83 -8.42 -13.95
C ARG A 22 1.77 -9.12 -14.92
N ASN A 23 2.41 -8.37 -15.81
CA ASN A 23 3.38 -8.91 -16.77
C ASN A 23 4.63 -9.45 -16.06
N SER A 24 5.15 -8.77 -15.06
CA SER A 24 6.29 -9.23 -14.25
C SER A 24 6.00 -10.57 -13.53
N LEU A 25 4.73 -10.82 -13.21
CA LEU A 25 4.28 -12.07 -12.59
C LEU A 25 3.90 -13.18 -13.59
N ARG A 26 3.98 -12.92 -14.89
CA ARG A 26 3.54 -13.87 -15.93
C ARG A 26 4.35 -15.16 -15.88
N GLY A 27 3.65 -16.31 -15.81
CA GLY A 27 4.28 -17.64 -15.73
C GLY A 27 4.89 -18.01 -14.36
N ARG A 28 4.82 -17.10 -13.34
CA ARG A 28 5.55 -17.28 -12.06
C ARG A 28 4.66 -17.62 -10.86
N ALA A 29 3.36 -17.50 -10.97
CA ALA A 29 2.40 -17.84 -9.91
C ALA A 29 1.04 -18.21 -10.49
N ALA A 30 0.19 -18.84 -9.69
CA ALA A 30 -1.21 -19.07 -10.03
C ALA A 30 -1.97 -17.75 -10.18
N MET A 31 -3.05 -17.74 -10.95
CA MET A 31 -3.81 -16.53 -11.27
C MET A 31 -4.40 -15.87 -10.01
N THR A 32 -4.92 -16.70 -9.10
CA THR A 32 -5.47 -16.26 -7.81
C THR A 32 -4.43 -15.62 -6.92
N ASP A 33 -3.24 -16.24 -6.85
CA ASP A 33 -2.14 -15.77 -5.99
C ASP A 33 -1.58 -14.44 -6.48
N LYS A 34 -1.46 -14.26 -7.81
CA LYS A 34 -1.06 -12.98 -8.40
C LYS A 34 -2.00 -11.85 -8.03
N ARG A 35 -3.32 -12.11 -8.16
CA ARG A 35 -4.34 -11.13 -7.79
C ARG A 35 -4.24 -10.76 -6.32
N ASP A 36 -4.22 -11.76 -5.44
CA ASP A 36 -4.21 -11.55 -4.01
C ASP A 36 -2.93 -10.83 -3.55
N LEU A 37 -1.78 -11.17 -4.12
CA LEU A 37 -0.52 -10.49 -3.89
C LEU A 37 -0.57 -9.02 -4.32
N LEU A 38 -1.03 -8.73 -5.54
CA LEU A 38 -1.09 -7.36 -6.04
C LEU A 38 -2.10 -6.51 -5.26
N LEU A 39 -3.28 -7.06 -4.95
CA LEU A 39 -4.26 -6.36 -4.11
C LEU A 39 -3.70 -6.03 -2.73
N THR A 40 -2.95 -6.96 -2.14
CA THR A 40 -2.34 -6.76 -0.83
C THR A 40 -1.26 -5.67 -0.88
N LEU A 41 -0.40 -5.66 -1.90
CA LEU A 41 0.61 -4.60 -2.08
C LEU A 41 -0.04 -3.22 -2.25
N VAL A 42 -1.07 -3.12 -3.11
CA VAL A 42 -1.79 -1.85 -3.30
C VAL A 42 -2.45 -1.40 -2.00
N PHE A 43 -3.05 -2.32 -1.26
CA PHE A 43 -3.65 -2.01 0.05
C PHE A 43 -2.60 -1.47 1.04
N LEU A 44 -1.45 -2.15 1.18
CA LEU A 44 -0.37 -1.70 2.08
C LEU A 44 0.19 -0.33 1.66
N LYS A 45 0.38 -0.09 0.36
CA LYS A 45 0.77 1.22 -0.16
C LYS A 45 -0.25 2.29 0.20
N PHE A 46 -1.55 2.00 0.02
CA PHE A 46 -2.63 2.94 0.28
C PHE A 46 -2.74 3.32 1.77
N ILE A 47 -2.76 2.34 2.68
CA ILE A 47 -2.80 2.62 4.13
C ILE A 47 -1.53 3.34 4.61
N GLY A 48 -0.37 3.03 4.02
CA GLY A 48 0.90 3.71 4.28
C GLY A 48 0.84 5.20 3.93
N GLU A 49 0.30 5.54 2.76
CA GLU A 49 0.14 6.94 2.35
C GLU A 49 -0.88 7.70 3.21
N ARG A 50 -2.00 7.08 3.58
CA ARG A 50 -2.96 7.68 4.52
C ARG A 50 -2.34 7.93 5.89
N PHE A 51 -1.57 6.99 6.39
CA PHE A 51 -0.84 7.15 7.65
C PHE A 51 0.16 8.32 7.57
N LYS A 52 0.91 8.42 6.49
CA LYS A 52 1.87 9.50 6.24
C LYS A 52 1.19 10.87 6.20
N GLN A 53 0.10 10.99 5.46
CA GLN A 53 -0.70 12.22 5.38
C GLN A 53 -1.23 12.63 6.75
N GLN A 54 -1.76 11.69 7.53
CA GLN A 54 -2.25 11.96 8.88
C GLN A 54 -1.12 12.38 9.82
N LYS A 55 0.05 11.73 9.72
CA LYS A 55 1.24 12.10 10.49
C LYS A 55 1.66 13.55 10.22
N GLU A 56 1.68 13.96 8.96
CA GLU A 56 1.99 15.34 8.58
C GLU A 56 0.90 16.33 9.05
N LYS A 57 -0.37 15.96 8.96
CA LYS A 57 -1.49 16.78 9.47
C LYS A 57 -1.36 17.03 10.98
N ILE A 58 -1.07 15.97 11.76
CA ILE A 58 -0.87 16.08 13.20
C ILE A 58 0.35 16.96 13.50
N ARG A 59 1.46 16.76 12.80
CA ARG A 59 2.67 17.60 12.96
C ARG A 59 2.39 19.06 12.66
N HIS A 60 1.70 19.37 11.56
CA HIS A 60 1.33 20.72 11.17
C HIS A 60 0.43 21.37 12.24
N GLU A 61 -0.57 20.66 12.75
CA GLU A 61 -1.45 21.17 13.82
C GLU A 61 -0.65 21.54 15.07
N ILE A 62 0.30 20.72 15.49
CA ILE A 62 1.12 20.97 16.69
C ILE A 62 2.06 22.15 16.46
N VAL A 63 2.76 22.19 15.33
CA VAL A 63 3.81 23.19 15.08
C VAL A 63 3.21 24.53 14.65
N GLU A 64 2.35 24.53 13.63
CA GLU A 64 1.89 25.77 13.00
C GLU A 64 0.67 26.38 13.68
N VAL A 65 -0.23 25.55 14.23
CA VAL A 65 -1.45 26.05 14.86
C VAL A 65 -1.27 26.28 16.37
N GLN A 66 -0.64 25.29 17.06
CA GLN A 66 -0.42 25.38 18.52
C GLN A 66 0.90 26.08 18.88
N GLY A 67 1.82 26.26 17.92
CA GLY A 67 3.10 26.93 18.13
C GLY A 67 4.12 26.11 18.95
N ILE A 68 3.93 24.79 19.05
CA ILE A 68 4.77 23.89 19.85
C ILE A 68 5.90 23.34 18.96
N ASN A 69 7.17 23.67 19.30
CA ASN A 69 8.35 23.23 18.56
C ASN A 69 9.23 22.24 19.35
N ASP A 70 8.72 21.68 20.43
CA ASP A 70 9.40 20.67 21.24
C ASP A 70 9.37 19.33 20.47
N THR A 71 10.52 18.88 20.03
CA THR A 71 10.67 17.64 19.23
C THR A 71 10.20 16.41 19.97
N ASP A 72 10.52 16.28 21.26
CA ASP A 72 10.16 15.11 22.06
C ASP A 72 8.64 15.06 22.27
N PHE A 73 8.02 16.23 22.49
CA PHE A 73 6.56 16.32 22.57
C PHE A 73 5.90 15.94 21.24
N ILE A 74 6.41 16.44 20.12
CA ILE A 74 5.87 16.14 18.78
C ILE A 74 5.93 14.63 18.51
N GLU A 75 7.10 14.00 18.70
CA GLU A 75 7.27 12.56 18.49
C GLU A 75 6.37 11.73 19.44
N LEU A 76 6.22 12.16 20.69
CA LEU A 76 5.27 11.53 21.61
C LEU A 76 3.83 11.61 21.10
N GLN A 77 3.39 12.74 20.53
CA GLN A 77 2.05 12.84 19.97
C GLN A 77 1.89 11.99 18.71
N LEU A 78 2.90 11.96 17.84
CA LEU A 78 2.91 11.16 16.61
C LEU A 78 2.93 9.64 16.88
N SER A 79 3.39 9.22 18.06
CA SER A 79 3.41 7.80 18.47
C SER A 79 2.09 7.31 19.08
N ARG A 80 1.07 8.18 19.21
CA ARG A 80 -0.20 7.83 19.84
C ARG A 80 -1.22 7.27 18.84
N PRO A 81 -1.63 6.00 18.92
CA PRO A 81 -2.59 5.41 17.98
C PRO A 81 -3.92 6.17 17.86
N ASN A 82 -4.41 6.72 18.98
CA ASN A 82 -5.69 7.43 19.01
C ASN A 82 -5.72 8.67 18.10
N GLN A 83 -4.58 9.30 17.82
CA GLN A 83 -4.47 10.45 16.92
C GLN A 83 -4.81 10.08 15.46
N TYR A 84 -4.66 8.81 15.11
CA TYR A 84 -4.94 8.27 13.77
C TYR A 84 -6.33 7.65 13.71
N MET A 85 -6.70 6.89 14.73
CA MET A 85 -7.97 6.14 14.77
C MET A 85 -9.20 7.05 14.75
N GLN A 86 -9.11 8.26 15.31
CA GLN A 86 -10.19 9.25 15.30
C GLN A 86 -10.58 9.69 13.87
N ASP A 87 -9.59 9.74 12.96
CA ASP A 87 -9.78 10.09 11.56
C ASP A 87 -9.92 8.82 10.67
N GLY A 88 -10.12 7.64 11.27
CA GLY A 88 -10.28 6.38 10.54
C GLY A 88 -9.01 5.88 9.86
N VAL A 89 -7.84 6.34 10.32
CA VAL A 89 -6.53 5.94 9.78
C VAL A 89 -5.94 4.84 10.66
N PHE A 90 -5.40 3.79 10.05
CA PHE A 90 -4.66 2.76 10.79
C PHE A 90 -3.36 3.32 11.35
N PHE A 91 -3.05 2.99 12.59
CA PHE A 91 -1.75 3.28 13.16
C PHE A 91 -0.74 2.24 12.68
N LEU A 92 0.32 2.69 12.00
CA LEU A 92 1.36 1.84 11.46
C LEU A 92 2.65 1.97 12.26
N THR A 93 3.30 0.84 12.50
CA THR A 93 4.66 0.76 13.02
C THR A 93 5.67 0.66 11.88
N ASP A 94 6.96 0.79 12.15
CA ASP A 94 8.03 0.65 11.14
C ASP A 94 7.92 -0.69 10.40
N GLU A 95 7.50 -1.77 11.09
CA GLU A 95 7.31 -3.11 10.50
C GLU A 95 6.12 -3.19 9.53
N THR A 96 5.19 -2.25 9.58
CA THR A 96 3.97 -2.22 8.77
C THR A 96 3.88 -1.03 7.82
N PHE A 97 4.78 -0.06 7.99
CA PHE A 97 4.80 1.15 7.19
C PHE A 97 5.44 0.92 5.81
N TRP A 98 4.75 1.31 4.75
CA TRP A 98 5.17 1.07 3.38
C TRP A 98 6.58 1.58 3.06
N ASP A 99 6.90 2.83 3.49
CA ASP A 99 8.18 3.45 3.17
C ASP A 99 9.36 2.68 3.82
N GLU A 100 9.14 2.01 4.96
CA GLU A 100 10.14 1.14 5.60
C GLU A 100 10.19 -0.26 4.94
N LEU A 101 9.03 -0.82 4.60
CA LEU A 101 8.95 -2.13 3.94
C LEU A 101 9.70 -2.17 2.61
N ILE A 102 9.64 -1.10 1.81
CA ILE A 102 10.32 -1.04 0.50
C ILE A 102 11.85 -0.93 0.60
N LEU A 103 12.38 -0.54 1.77
CA LEU A 103 13.81 -0.49 2.05
C LEU A 103 14.40 -1.86 2.40
N THR A 104 13.56 -2.84 2.66
CA THR A 104 13.98 -4.21 2.95
C THR A 104 14.76 -4.81 1.76
N SER A 105 15.81 -5.56 2.04
CA SER A 105 16.58 -6.26 1.01
C SER A 105 15.66 -7.19 0.18
N PRO A 106 15.91 -7.37 -1.12
CA PRO A 106 15.06 -8.22 -1.96
C PRO A 106 14.86 -9.64 -1.41
N THR A 107 15.88 -10.23 -0.78
CA THR A 107 15.82 -11.58 -0.19
C THR A 107 14.96 -11.66 1.07
N GLY A 108 14.86 -10.56 1.85
CA GLY A 108 14.04 -10.49 3.06
C GLY A 108 12.61 -9.99 2.80
N MET A 109 12.36 -9.42 1.64
CA MET A 109 11.14 -8.68 1.32
C MET A 109 9.86 -9.51 1.48
N ALA A 110 9.84 -10.76 1.01
CA ALA A 110 8.67 -11.62 1.14
C ALA A 110 8.29 -11.87 2.62
N ILE A 111 9.28 -12.09 3.47
CA ILE A 111 9.08 -12.30 4.90
C ILE A 111 8.60 -10.99 5.56
N ALA A 112 9.20 -9.85 5.20
CA ALA A 112 8.82 -8.55 5.75
C ALA A 112 7.35 -8.21 5.44
N PHE A 113 6.91 -8.39 4.20
CA PHE A 113 5.51 -8.18 3.82
C PHE A 113 4.55 -9.15 4.51
N ASP A 114 4.88 -10.45 4.61
CA ASP A 114 4.05 -11.41 5.34
C ASP A 114 3.98 -11.09 6.85
N THR A 115 5.08 -10.62 7.44
CA THR A 115 5.11 -10.15 8.84
C THR A 115 4.22 -8.92 9.01
N ALA A 116 4.30 -7.94 8.12
CA ALA A 116 3.46 -6.75 8.15
C ALA A 116 1.97 -7.09 8.10
N ILE A 117 1.56 -8.01 7.20
CA ILE A 117 0.19 -8.49 7.12
C ILE A 117 -0.26 -9.14 8.43
N LYS A 118 0.58 -10.01 9.00
CA LYS A 118 0.27 -10.67 10.25
C LYS A 118 0.12 -9.68 11.39
N THR A 119 1.03 -8.71 11.51
CA THR A 119 0.99 -7.66 12.53
C THR A 119 -0.28 -6.82 12.42
N LEU A 120 -0.67 -6.43 11.19
CA LEU A 120 -1.92 -5.71 10.94
C LEU A 120 -3.15 -6.56 11.31
N ASP A 121 -3.17 -7.84 10.93
CA ASP A 121 -4.27 -8.76 11.27
C ASP A 121 -4.42 -8.96 12.78
N ASP A 122 -3.31 -8.99 13.52
CA ASP A 122 -3.31 -9.18 14.96
C ASP A 122 -3.71 -7.90 15.73
N ASN A 123 -3.31 -6.73 15.25
CA ASN A 123 -3.47 -5.46 15.96
C ASN A 123 -4.72 -4.66 15.55
N GLU A 124 -5.25 -4.91 14.34
CA GLU A 124 -6.37 -4.16 13.78
C GLU A 124 -7.63 -5.03 13.67
N PRO A 125 -8.58 -4.92 14.62
CA PRO A 125 -9.79 -5.77 14.62
C PRO A 125 -10.59 -5.70 13.30
N LYS A 126 -10.56 -4.56 12.61
CA LYS A 126 -11.22 -4.38 11.31
C LYS A 126 -10.57 -5.19 10.20
N LEU A 127 -9.29 -5.55 10.33
CA LEU A 127 -8.53 -6.31 9.32
C LEU A 127 -8.52 -7.82 9.62
N LYS A 128 -9.08 -8.25 10.75
CA LYS A 128 -9.01 -9.64 11.21
C LYS A 128 -9.51 -10.64 10.16
N ASN A 129 -8.62 -11.55 9.72
CA ASN A 129 -8.84 -12.56 8.68
C ASN A 129 -9.20 -11.99 7.29
N ALA A 130 -8.93 -10.72 7.05
CA ALA A 130 -9.27 -10.06 5.82
C ALA A 130 -8.17 -10.14 4.75
N LEU A 131 -6.94 -10.10 5.19
CA LEU A 131 -5.76 -10.17 4.31
C LEU A 131 -5.28 -11.61 4.16
N PRO A 132 -4.79 -11.99 2.95
CA PRO A 132 -4.27 -13.32 2.71
C PRO A 132 -2.96 -13.52 3.47
N GLN A 133 -2.94 -14.46 4.40
CA GLN A 133 -1.76 -14.75 5.20
C GLN A 133 -0.69 -15.51 4.40
N GLN A 134 0.60 -15.14 4.61
CA GLN A 134 1.76 -15.77 3.99
C GLN A 134 1.73 -15.79 2.44
N ILE A 135 1.07 -14.83 1.82
CA ILE A 135 0.91 -14.81 0.35
C ILE A 135 2.24 -14.64 -0.38
N PHE A 136 3.17 -13.85 0.18
CA PHE A 136 4.45 -13.57 -0.44
C PHE A 136 5.41 -14.75 -0.36
N THR A 137 5.52 -15.40 0.79
CA THR A 137 6.38 -16.58 0.96
C THR A 137 5.80 -17.80 0.25
N LYS A 138 4.47 -18.01 0.26
CA LYS A 138 3.81 -19.12 -0.46
C LYS A 138 3.93 -19.01 -1.98
N THR A 139 3.87 -17.78 -2.51
CA THR A 139 4.00 -17.56 -3.96
C THR A 139 5.43 -17.82 -4.43
N ALA A 140 6.41 -17.81 -3.51
CA ALA A 140 7.82 -18.14 -3.75
C ALA A 140 8.42 -17.43 -4.97
N LEU A 141 8.12 -16.15 -5.14
CA LEU A 141 8.69 -15.34 -6.21
C LEU A 141 10.19 -15.18 -6.00
N GLU A 142 10.94 -15.16 -7.10
CA GLU A 142 12.34 -14.74 -7.06
C GLU A 142 12.45 -13.33 -6.45
N PRO A 143 13.44 -13.09 -5.57
CA PRO A 143 13.58 -11.80 -4.86
C PRO A 143 13.59 -10.57 -5.79
N GLY A 144 14.26 -10.66 -6.93
CA GLY A 144 14.30 -9.58 -7.92
C GLY A 144 12.95 -9.32 -8.60
N VAL A 145 12.12 -10.35 -8.75
CA VAL A 145 10.77 -10.21 -9.31
C VAL A 145 9.84 -9.51 -8.34
N LEU A 146 9.85 -9.93 -7.07
CA LEU A 146 9.05 -9.28 -6.03
C LEU A 146 9.45 -7.81 -5.90
N LYS A 147 10.76 -7.51 -5.83
CA LYS A 147 11.26 -6.12 -5.76
C LYS A 147 10.79 -5.30 -6.95
N SER A 148 10.86 -5.84 -8.16
CA SER A 148 10.38 -5.15 -9.37
C SER A 148 8.88 -4.82 -9.32
N VAL A 149 8.06 -5.74 -8.79
CA VAL A 149 6.63 -5.51 -8.60
C VAL A 149 6.37 -4.44 -7.54
N VAL A 150 7.09 -4.48 -6.43
CA VAL A 150 7.01 -3.47 -5.36
C VAL A 150 7.40 -2.08 -5.88
N ASP A 151 8.46 -1.99 -6.69
CA ASP A 151 8.90 -0.73 -7.30
C ASP A 151 7.85 -0.16 -8.27
N GLU A 152 7.16 -1.02 -9.04
CA GLU A 152 6.05 -0.59 -9.88
C GLU A 152 4.88 -0.07 -9.03
N ILE A 153 4.46 -0.79 -7.99
CA ILE A 153 3.38 -0.35 -7.09
C ILE A 153 3.76 0.96 -6.38
N ASN A 154 5.03 1.15 -6.05
CA ASN A 154 5.49 2.39 -5.40
C ASN A 154 5.31 3.65 -6.27
N LYS A 155 5.17 3.52 -7.59
CA LYS A 155 4.85 4.63 -8.49
C LYS A 155 3.41 5.13 -8.36
N ILE A 156 2.52 4.36 -7.73
CA ILE A 156 1.14 4.77 -7.49
C ILE A 156 1.17 5.93 -6.49
N ASP A 157 0.66 7.08 -6.94
CA ASP A 157 0.49 8.28 -6.11
C ASP A 157 -1.00 8.42 -5.73
N PRO A 158 -1.39 8.02 -4.50
CA PRO A 158 -2.78 8.08 -4.08
C PRO A 158 -3.35 9.52 -4.01
N GLN A 159 -2.49 10.53 -3.91
CA GLN A 159 -2.93 11.94 -3.87
C GLN A 159 -3.53 12.39 -5.21
N LYS A 160 -3.13 11.75 -6.31
CA LYS A 160 -3.69 12.01 -7.65
C LYS A 160 -5.05 11.37 -7.89
N PHE A 161 -5.43 10.46 -7.02
CA PHE A 161 -6.70 9.77 -7.07
C PHE A 161 -7.48 10.11 -5.79
N ASN A 162 -8.74 10.49 -5.94
CA ASN A 162 -9.62 10.59 -4.78
C ASN A 162 -9.66 9.20 -4.10
N ASP A 163 -9.41 9.14 -2.79
CA ASP A 163 -9.19 7.90 -2.03
C ASP A 163 -10.20 6.78 -2.36
N HIS A 164 -11.48 7.14 -2.47
CA HIS A 164 -12.55 6.19 -2.82
C HIS A 164 -12.47 5.70 -4.27
N ASP A 165 -11.97 6.53 -5.18
CA ASP A 165 -11.85 6.18 -6.61
C ASP A 165 -10.67 5.24 -6.86
N LEU A 166 -9.53 5.45 -6.18
CA LEU A 166 -8.35 4.60 -6.36
C LEU A 166 -8.64 3.13 -6.05
N ILE A 167 -9.22 2.85 -4.88
CA ILE A 167 -9.54 1.48 -4.47
C ILE A 167 -10.58 0.85 -5.40
N GLY A 168 -11.61 1.62 -5.79
CA GLY A 168 -12.62 1.18 -6.75
C GLY A 168 -12.00 0.81 -8.09
N ARG A 169 -11.15 1.66 -8.65
CA ARG A 169 -10.47 1.44 -9.94
C ARG A 169 -9.50 0.26 -9.92
N VAL A 170 -8.72 0.12 -8.86
CA VAL A 170 -7.84 -1.04 -8.66
C VAL A 170 -8.66 -2.32 -8.64
N TYR A 171 -9.75 -2.30 -7.89
CA TYR A 171 -10.65 -3.44 -7.79
C TYR A 171 -11.30 -3.80 -9.13
N GLU A 172 -11.84 -2.81 -9.86
CA GLU A 172 -12.42 -3.03 -11.20
C GLU A 172 -11.41 -3.58 -12.19
N TYR A 173 -10.17 -3.07 -12.17
CA TYR A 173 -9.09 -3.60 -13.00
C TYR A 173 -8.87 -5.09 -12.72
N PHE A 174 -8.83 -5.49 -11.44
CA PHE A 174 -8.63 -6.89 -11.08
C PHE A 174 -9.83 -7.78 -11.39
N LEU A 175 -11.06 -7.26 -11.32
CA LEU A 175 -12.25 -7.99 -11.78
C LEU A 175 -12.17 -8.31 -13.27
N GLN A 176 -11.76 -7.36 -14.08
CA GLN A 176 -11.62 -7.53 -15.53
C GLN A 176 -10.44 -8.42 -15.90
N ALA A 177 -9.30 -8.23 -15.21
CA ALA A 177 -8.06 -8.95 -15.49
C ALA A 177 -8.05 -10.41 -14.97
N PHE A 178 -8.84 -10.71 -13.94
CA PHE A 178 -8.89 -11.99 -13.24
C PHE A 178 -10.35 -12.41 -12.94
N PRO A 179 -11.15 -12.73 -13.94
CA PRO A 179 -12.53 -13.13 -13.73
C PRO A 179 -12.62 -14.43 -12.92
N SER A 180 -13.11 -14.37 -11.70
CA SER A 180 -13.45 -15.52 -10.88
C SER A 180 -14.56 -15.24 -9.86
N THR A 181 -15.35 -16.26 -9.56
CA THR A 181 -16.59 -16.20 -8.77
C THR A 181 -16.41 -15.85 -7.28
N GLN A 182 -15.19 -15.83 -6.75
CA GLN A 182 -14.90 -15.61 -5.31
C GLN A 182 -14.63 -14.14 -4.92
N ILE A 183 -14.69 -13.22 -5.85
CA ILE A 183 -14.31 -11.81 -5.64
C ILE A 183 -15.31 -11.08 -4.73
N LYS A 184 -16.59 -11.43 -4.76
CA LYS A 184 -17.67 -10.73 -4.03
C LYS A 184 -17.50 -10.64 -2.49
N ARG A 185 -16.78 -11.57 -1.86
CA ARG A 185 -16.57 -11.54 -0.39
C ARG A 185 -15.53 -10.52 0.05
N LYS A 186 -14.47 -10.31 -0.74
CA LYS A 186 -13.40 -9.35 -0.42
C LYS A 186 -13.77 -7.90 -0.81
N GLU A 187 -14.69 -7.71 -1.76
CA GLU A 187 -15.19 -6.40 -2.17
C GLU A 187 -15.83 -5.62 -1.02
N ASN A 188 -16.75 -6.26 -0.32
CA ASN A 188 -17.42 -5.64 0.83
C ASN A 188 -16.44 -5.25 1.93
N PHE A 189 -15.37 -6.03 2.12
CA PHE A 189 -14.36 -5.76 3.12
C PHE A 189 -13.55 -4.49 2.80
N ILE A 190 -12.98 -4.38 1.59
CA ILE A 190 -12.14 -3.23 1.22
C ILE A 190 -12.96 -1.94 1.22
N ARG A 191 -14.19 -1.96 0.71
CA ARG A 191 -15.10 -0.80 0.73
C ARG A 191 -15.51 -0.38 2.13
N HIS A 192 -15.82 -1.32 3.04
CA HIS A 192 -16.25 -1.00 4.41
C HIS A 192 -15.08 -0.61 5.35
N THR A 193 -13.86 -1.01 5.03
CA THR A 193 -12.70 -0.71 5.89
C THR A 193 -12.10 0.66 5.57
N LEU A 194 -12.34 1.17 4.37
CA LEU A 194 -11.74 2.41 3.85
C LEU A 194 -12.77 3.54 3.63
N SER A 195 -14.05 3.32 3.89
CA SER A 195 -15.10 4.36 3.99
C SER A 195 -15.26 4.82 5.42
#